data_973ee7fb8046048aabb6233dd97ea788
#
_entry.id   973ee7fb8046048aabb6233dd97ea788
#
_cell.length_a   1.000
_cell.length_b   1.000
_cell.length_c   1.000
_cell.angle_alpha   90.00
_cell.angle_beta   90.00
_cell.angle_gamma   90.00
#
_symmetry.space_group_name_H-M   'P 1'
#
loop_
_entity.id
_entity.type
_entity.pdbx_description
1 polymer ?
#
loop_
_entity_poly.entity_id
_entity_poly.type
_entity_poly.pdbx_seq_one_letter_code
_entity_poly.pdbx_strand_id
1 'polypeptide(L)'
;MERPNENLFSYLRWRGDLSFAVDPLNEVDALAFAVFSYLDYSAVSDGLDLKSAAAVVKKTMVSPRTSLVGRLDALVQAAQTPRFSGVTVSHYKTIHDEAQGMQFAAVTFRLPTGGVVIAYRGTDDTLIGWEEDCRIGYAPVIPAQKEAAYYAREVCDSFPRVPVWITGHSKGGNLAVFAGAYLLARQQKRLVTVYNNDGPGFSARFLAGDGYRAVAPKVRKFLPESSIVGAFLESETESHIIESSGVAINQHDPLTWQISGSHLVAAAERSSFGRHSDAVIDGWLETLSDSDRKKLTELVFTVLHSSDNHTLEDIKNTPLWANLSSMARTYAGLGKEQRQFFDDAVKRLMLQVKEEALRGRKKRTTAK
;
A
#
# COMPACT_ATOMS: atom_id res chain seq x y z
N MET A 1 26.42 16.24 -11.67
CA MET A 1 25.36 17.08 -11.10
C MET A 1 24.38 16.12 -10.44
N GLU A 2 24.19 16.24 -9.13
CA GLU A 2 23.10 15.52 -8.45
C GLU A 2 21.78 16.01 -9.05
N ARG A 3 20.88 15.08 -9.40
CA ARG A 3 19.52 15.44 -9.82
C ARG A 3 18.84 16.15 -8.67
N PRO A 4 18.08 17.23 -8.89
CA PRO A 4 17.28 17.81 -7.84
C PRO A 4 16.29 16.75 -7.32
N ASN A 5 16.08 16.73 -6.00
CA ASN A 5 15.11 15.84 -5.36
C ASN A 5 13.69 16.29 -5.74
N GLU A 6 13.17 15.78 -6.87
CA GLU A 6 11.85 16.07 -7.39
C GLU A 6 10.89 14.95 -7.00
N ASN A 7 9.83 15.30 -6.29
CA ASN A 7 8.84 14.38 -5.76
C ASN A 7 7.41 14.85 -6.12
N LEU A 8 6.40 14.26 -5.49
CA LEU A 8 5.01 14.61 -5.74
C LEU A 8 4.73 16.12 -5.59
N PHE A 9 5.31 16.79 -4.60
CA PHE A 9 5.12 18.25 -4.44
C PHE A 9 5.72 19.04 -5.59
N SER A 10 6.85 18.61 -6.12
CA SER A 10 7.46 19.22 -7.31
C SER A 10 6.56 19.01 -8.53
N TYR A 11 6.04 17.81 -8.74
CA TYR A 11 5.10 17.50 -9.82
C TYR A 11 3.85 18.40 -9.75
N LEU A 12 3.22 18.49 -8.60
CA LEU A 12 2.02 19.32 -8.41
C LEU A 12 2.30 20.81 -8.71
N ARG A 13 3.51 21.30 -8.46
CA ARG A 13 3.93 22.68 -8.73
C ARG A 13 4.20 22.93 -10.22
N TRP A 14 4.79 21.94 -10.92
CA TRP A 14 5.28 22.15 -12.29
C TRP A 14 4.31 21.65 -13.36
N ARG A 15 3.62 20.53 -13.09
CA ARG A 15 2.64 19.94 -14.02
C ARG A 15 1.20 20.22 -13.64
N GLY A 16 0.99 20.84 -12.48
CA GLY A 16 -0.33 21.23 -12.03
C GLY A 16 -1.02 22.28 -12.91
N ASP A 17 -0.31 22.95 -13.80
CA ASP A 17 -0.82 23.89 -14.80
C ASP A 17 -1.48 23.21 -16.00
N LEU A 18 -1.11 21.95 -16.30
CA LEU A 18 -1.63 21.20 -17.44
C LEU A 18 -2.89 20.41 -17.06
N SER A 19 -4.02 20.79 -17.66
CA SER A 19 -5.28 20.06 -17.42
C SER A 19 -5.23 18.61 -17.96
N PHE A 20 -6.10 17.73 -17.45
CA PHE A 20 -6.25 16.35 -17.96
C PHE A 20 -6.67 16.27 -19.43
N ALA A 21 -7.19 17.34 -20.01
CA ALA A 21 -7.52 17.40 -21.42
C ALA A 21 -6.28 17.61 -22.30
N VAL A 22 -5.25 18.31 -21.79
CA VAL A 22 -3.99 18.58 -22.47
C VAL A 22 -2.97 17.45 -22.24
N ASP A 23 -2.86 17.00 -21.00
CA ASP A 23 -1.97 15.90 -20.58
C ASP A 23 -2.83 14.85 -19.86
N PRO A 24 -3.21 13.75 -20.53
CA PRO A 24 -4.07 12.71 -19.92
C PRO A 24 -3.52 12.16 -18.61
N LEU A 25 -4.37 11.49 -17.84
CA LEU A 25 -3.99 10.87 -16.56
C LEU A 25 -2.77 9.97 -16.75
N ASN A 26 -1.76 10.19 -15.94
CA ASN A 26 -0.49 9.48 -15.92
C ASN A 26 -0.24 8.76 -14.58
N GLU A 27 0.88 8.07 -14.45
CA GLU A 27 1.23 7.29 -13.26
C GLU A 27 1.47 8.14 -12.01
N VAL A 28 1.91 9.40 -12.18
CA VAL A 28 2.11 10.31 -11.04
C VAL A 28 0.77 10.84 -10.52
N ASP A 29 -0.20 11.10 -11.40
CA ASP A 29 -1.56 11.42 -10.97
C ASP A 29 -2.20 10.25 -10.21
N ALA A 30 -2.01 9.04 -10.73
CA ALA A 30 -2.50 7.84 -10.05
C ALA A 30 -1.88 7.68 -8.66
N LEU A 31 -0.58 7.99 -8.52
CA LEU A 31 0.09 8.05 -7.22
C LEU A 31 -0.51 9.13 -6.32
N ALA A 32 -0.77 10.34 -6.88
CA ALA A 32 -1.40 11.42 -6.13
C ALA A 32 -2.77 10.98 -5.57
N PHE A 33 -3.63 10.38 -6.38
CA PHE A 33 -4.92 9.86 -5.93
C PHE A 33 -4.77 8.75 -4.88
N ALA A 34 -3.77 7.88 -5.00
CA ALA A 34 -3.46 6.87 -3.98
C ALA A 34 -3.01 7.52 -2.66
N VAL A 35 -2.23 8.61 -2.71
CA VAL A 35 -1.84 9.42 -1.54
C VAL A 35 -3.07 10.08 -0.90
N PHE A 36 -3.97 10.65 -1.70
CA PHE A 36 -5.18 11.32 -1.21
C PHE A 36 -6.16 10.36 -0.55
N SER A 37 -6.18 9.09 -0.95
CA SER A 37 -7.08 8.07 -0.37
C SER A 37 -6.82 7.79 1.13
N TYR A 38 -5.69 8.23 1.68
CA TYR A 38 -5.39 8.10 3.12
C TYR A 38 -6.16 9.09 4.00
N LEU A 39 -6.76 10.11 3.41
CA LEU A 39 -7.44 11.16 4.13
C LEU A 39 -8.91 10.80 4.41
N ASP A 40 -9.49 11.41 5.43
CA ASP A 40 -10.88 11.18 5.80
C ASP A 40 -11.81 12.14 5.07
N TYR A 41 -12.69 11.59 4.23
CA TYR A 41 -13.70 12.31 3.48
C TYR A 41 -15.11 12.14 4.06
N SER A 42 -15.27 11.64 5.30
CA SER A 42 -16.58 11.36 5.90
C SER A 42 -17.50 12.59 5.94
N ALA A 43 -16.94 13.78 6.06
CA ALA A 43 -17.68 15.03 6.05
C ALA A 43 -17.83 15.67 4.65
N VAL A 44 -17.31 15.03 3.60
CA VAL A 44 -17.34 15.53 2.23
C VAL A 44 -18.57 14.98 1.52
N SER A 45 -19.41 15.84 0.97
CA SER A 45 -20.56 15.43 0.17
C SER A 45 -20.14 14.90 -1.20
N ASP A 46 -20.83 13.89 -1.70
CA ASP A 46 -20.62 13.35 -3.03
C ASP A 46 -20.81 14.40 -4.12
N GLY A 47 -19.88 14.41 -5.07
CA GLY A 47 -19.88 15.35 -6.19
C GLY A 47 -19.22 16.71 -5.89
N LEU A 48 -18.72 16.90 -4.66
CA LEU A 48 -17.99 18.12 -4.30
C LEU A 48 -16.68 18.21 -5.08
N ASP A 49 -16.33 19.38 -5.59
CA ASP A 49 -15.04 19.61 -6.26
C ASP A 49 -13.88 19.45 -5.28
N LEU A 50 -12.69 19.07 -5.80
CA LEU A 50 -11.53 18.74 -4.97
C LEU A 50 -11.07 19.89 -4.08
N LYS A 51 -11.22 21.13 -4.56
CA LYS A 51 -10.83 22.33 -3.77
C LYS A 51 -11.71 22.50 -2.55
N SER A 52 -13.02 22.37 -2.73
CA SER A 52 -13.99 22.42 -1.64
C SER A 52 -13.84 21.19 -0.71
N ALA A 53 -13.63 20.02 -1.28
CA ALA A 53 -13.38 18.79 -0.52
C ALA A 53 -12.11 18.91 0.35
N ALA A 54 -11.00 19.41 -0.21
CA ALA A 54 -9.76 19.64 0.53
C ALA A 54 -9.94 20.65 1.69
N ALA A 55 -10.76 21.67 1.51
CA ALA A 55 -11.08 22.61 2.58
C ALA A 55 -11.86 21.96 3.73
N VAL A 56 -12.82 21.08 3.41
CA VAL A 56 -13.56 20.28 4.42
C VAL A 56 -12.61 19.34 5.15
N VAL A 57 -11.83 18.52 4.42
CA VAL A 57 -10.86 17.59 5.00
C VAL A 57 -9.87 18.31 5.92
N LYS A 58 -9.29 19.43 5.47
CA LYS A 58 -8.38 20.23 6.29
C LYS A 58 -9.03 20.74 7.58
N LYS A 59 -10.31 21.11 7.53
CA LYS A 59 -11.05 21.61 8.70
C LYS A 59 -11.37 20.50 9.69
N THR A 60 -11.68 19.29 9.22
CA THR A 60 -12.05 18.15 10.07
C THR A 60 -10.84 17.44 10.66
N MET A 61 -9.70 17.46 9.98
CA MET A 61 -8.44 16.88 10.46
C MET A 61 -7.68 17.82 11.40
N VAL A 62 -8.28 18.09 12.56
CA VAL A 62 -7.62 18.87 13.63
C VAL A 62 -6.57 18.01 14.30
N SER A 63 -5.29 18.34 14.19
CA SER A 63 -4.16 17.55 14.72
C SER A 63 -3.99 16.18 14.03
N PRO A 64 -3.76 16.14 12.71
CA PRO A 64 -3.53 14.89 12.01
C PRO A 64 -2.28 14.18 12.54
N ARG A 65 -2.28 12.84 12.51
CA ARG A 65 -1.07 12.04 12.76
C ARG A 65 0.06 12.50 11.83
N THR A 66 1.29 12.39 12.29
CA THR A 66 2.48 12.83 11.53
C THR A 66 2.52 12.24 10.11
N SER A 67 2.12 10.97 9.97
CA SER A 67 2.04 10.27 8.68
C SER A 67 1.03 10.87 7.69
N LEU A 68 0.03 11.62 8.16
CA LEU A 68 -1.02 12.20 7.32
C LEU A 68 -0.75 13.66 6.95
N VAL A 69 0.16 14.35 7.64
CA VAL A 69 0.44 15.79 7.39
C VAL A 69 0.87 16.01 5.94
N GLY A 70 1.89 15.31 5.47
CA GLY A 70 2.37 15.44 4.09
C GLY A 70 1.30 15.05 3.04
N ARG A 71 0.43 14.09 3.35
CA ARG A 71 -0.68 13.69 2.46
C ARG A 71 -1.75 14.78 2.37
N LEU A 72 -2.06 15.42 3.49
CA LEU A 72 -2.97 16.57 3.53
C LEU A 72 -2.39 17.77 2.76
N ASP A 73 -1.11 18.05 2.96
CA ASP A 73 -0.43 19.12 2.23
C ASP A 73 -0.44 18.88 0.72
N ALA A 74 -0.21 17.64 0.28
CA ALA A 74 -0.29 17.25 -1.12
C ALA A 74 -1.70 17.45 -1.69
N LEU A 75 -2.76 17.02 -0.96
CA LEU A 75 -4.15 17.27 -1.36
C LEU A 75 -4.44 18.77 -1.50
N VAL A 76 -4.05 19.56 -0.48
CA VAL A 76 -4.29 21.02 -0.47
C VAL A 76 -3.56 21.70 -1.62
N GLN A 77 -2.31 21.30 -1.90
CA GLN A 77 -1.55 21.85 -3.03
C GLN A 77 -2.19 21.44 -4.37
N ALA A 78 -2.53 20.16 -4.57
CA ALA A 78 -3.19 19.67 -5.79
C ALA A 78 -4.48 20.42 -6.06
N ALA A 79 -5.30 20.62 -5.05
CA ALA A 79 -6.59 21.31 -5.14
C ALA A 79 -6.49 22.80 -5.58
N GLN A 80 -5.30 23.39 -5.52
CA GLN A 80 -5.05 24.75 -6.01
C GLN A 80 -4.61 24.79 -7.48
N THR A 81 -4.34 23.64 -8.07
CA THR A 81 -3.82 23.56 -9.44
C THR A 81 -4.93 23.45 -10.48
N PRO A 82 -4.76 24.01 -11.70
CA PRO A 82 -5.68 23.81 -12.81
C PRO A 82 -5.93 22.34 -13.13
N ARG A 83 -4.93 21.47 -12.97
CA ARG A 83 -5.00 20.04 -13.24
C ARG A 83 -6.07 19.35 -12.41
N PHE A 84 -6.09 19.59 -11.11
CA PHE A 84 -6.96 18.90 -10.16
C PHE A 84 -8.22 19.67 -9.77
N SER A 85 -8.31 20.98 -10.07
CA SER A 85 -9.41 21.84 -9.61
C SER A 85 -10.79 21.38 -10.08
N GLY A 86 -10.89 20.78 -11.27
CA GLY A 86 -12.14 20.24 -11.83
C GLY A 86 -12.45 18.79 -11.45
N VAL A 87 -11.61 18.15 -10.63
CA VAL A 87 -11.87 16.81 -10.10
C VAL A 87 -12.95 16.88 -9.04
N THR A 88 -13.89 15.94 -9.04
CA THR A 88 -14.89 15.79 -7.98
C THR A 88 -14.71 14.51 -7.19
N VAL A 89 -15.10 14.54 -5.90
CA VAL A 89 -14.98 13.42 -4.96
C VAL A 89 -16.34 12.76 -4.78
N SER A 90 -16.37 11.43 -4.71
CA SER A 90 -17.59 10.67 -4.44
C SER A 90 -17.32 9.29 -3.87
N HIS A 91 -18.38 8.61 -3.43
CA HIS A 91 -18.35 7.22 -2.99
C HIS A 91 -17.30 6.95 -1.89
N TYR A 92 -17.02 7.93 -1.02
CA TYR A 92 -16.11 7.64 0.09
C TYR A 92 -16.69 6.58 1.00
N LYS A 93 -15.90 5.56 1.28
CA LYS A 93 -16.26 4.47 2.19
C LYS A 93 -15.11 4.13 3.11
N THR A 94 -15.40 4.02 4.39
CA THR A 94 -14.43 3.56 5.40
C THR A 94 -15.10 2.53 6.30
N ILE A 95 -14.39 1.44 6.59
CA ILE A 95 -14.86 0.36 7.47
C ILE A 95 -13.71 0.00 8.41
N HIS A 96 -14.06 -0.09 9.68
CA HIS A 96 -13.20 -0.61 10.71
C HIS A 96 -14.01 -1.63 11.51
N ASP A 97 -13.73 -2.92 11.30
CA ASP A 97 -14.46 -4.03 11.88
C ASP A 97 -13.50 -4.95 12.63
N GLU A 98 -13.46 -4.78 13.95
CA GLU A 98 -12.60 -5.57 14.83
C GLU A 98 -12.97 -7.06 14.84
N ALA A 99 -14.26 -7.39 14.72
CA ALA A 99 -14.72 -8.78 14.78
C ALA A 99 -14.25 -9.57 13.54
N GLN A 100 -14.17 -8.92 12.38
CA GLN A 100 -13.63 -9.51 11.16
C GLN A 100 -12.13 -9.25 10.99
N GLY A 101 -11.55 -8.38 11.82
CA GLY A 101 -10.19 -7.90 11.69
C GLY A 101 -10.00 -7.22 10.33
N MET A 102 -10.90 -6.29 9.96
CA MET A 102 -10.92 -5.60 8.68
C MET A 102 -10.70 -4.10 8.86
N GLN A 103 -9.76 -3.57 8.10
CA GLN A 103 -9.57 -2.14 7.93
C GLN A 103 -9.60 -1.83 6.44
N PHE A 104 -10.61 -1.07 6.00
CA PHE A 104 -10.83 -0.71 4.60
C PHE A 104 -11.15 0.78 4.46
N ALA A 105 -10.63 1.43 3.43
CA ALA A 105 -11.19 2.68 2.92
C ALA A 105 -10.92 2.82 1.43
N ALA A 106 -11.85 3.50 0.75
CA ALA A 106 -11.75 3.85 -0.66
C ALA A 106 -12.47 5.18 -0.93
N VAL A 107 -12.01 5.85 -1.96
CA VAL A 107 -12.63 7.08 -2.48
C VAL A 107 -12.56 7.07 -4.00
N THR A 108 -13.57 7.62 -4.64
CA THR A 108 -13.64 7.77 -6.10
C THR A 108 -13.48 9.22 -6.50
N PHE A 109 -12.58 9.46 -7.45
CA PHE A 109 -12.35 10.76 -8.05
C PHE A 109 -12.87 10.76 -9.49
N ARG A 110 -13.75 11.69 -9.83
CA ARG A 110 -14.23 11.85 -11.21
C ARG A 110 -13.41 12.95 -11.89
N LEU A 111 -12.84 12.61 -13.02
CA LEU A 111 -12.03 13.51 -13.83
C LEU A 111 -12.92 14.46 -14.66
N PRO A 112 -12.51 15.71 -14.89
CA PRO A 112 -13.26 16.65 -15.76
C PRO A 112 -13.37 16.14 -17.21
N THR A 113 -12.48 15.25 -17.64
CA THR A 113 -12.51 14.59 -18.95
C THR A 113 -13.50 13.41 -19.04
N GLY A 114 -14.22 13.09 -17.96
CA GLY A 114 -15.29 12.12 -17.91
C GLY A 114 -14.95 10.73 -17.41
N GLY A 115 -13.71 10.44 -17.05
CA GLY A 115 -13.30 9.17 -16.44
C GLY A 115 -13.39 9.17 -14.91
N VAL A 116 -13.24 8.01 -14.30
CA VAL A 116 -13.19 7.85 -12.83
C VAL A 116 -11.92 7.12 -12.38
N VAL A 117 -11.38 7.56 -11.26
CA VAL A 117 -10.25 6.93 -10.57
C VAL A 117 -10.74 6.39 -9.24
N ILE A 118 -10.71 5.08 -9.08
CA ILE A 118 -10.96 4.41 -7.80
C ILE A 118 -9.63 4.33 -7.05
N ALA A 119 -9.57 4.92 -5.87
CA ALA A 119 -8.38 4.94 -5.05
C ALA A 119 -8.60 4.20 -3.72
N TYR A 120 -7.83 3.13 -3.50
CA TYR A 120 -7.85 2.35 -2.28
C TYR A 120 -6.78 2.81 -1.31
N ARG A 121 -7.17 3.06 -0.07
CA ARG A 121 -6.26 3.34 1.02
C ARG A 121 -5.47 2.09 1.40
N GLY A 122 -4.19 2.25 1.65
CA GLY A 122 -3.37 1.25 2.30
C GLY A 122 -3.69 1.11 3.78
N THR A 123 -2.83 0.41 4.49
CA THR A 123 -2.97 0.24 5.94
C THR A 123 -2.82 1.59 6.62
N ASP A 124 -3.74 1.87 7.54
CA ASP A 124 -3.55 2.95 8.48
C ASP A 124 -2.59 2.49 9.60
N ASP A 125 -2.33 3.33 10.57
CA ASP A 125 -1.38 3.04 11.65
C ASP A 125 -1.93 2.07 12.71
N THR A 126 -3.13 1.47 12.50
CA THR A 126 -3.78 0.58 13.46
C THR A 126 -3.18 -0.83 13.46
N LEU A 127 -3.11 -1.46 14.63
CA LEU A 127 -2.65 -2.85 14.74
C LEU A 127 -3.55 -3.82 13.98
N ILE A 128 -4.86 -3.54 13.90
CA ILE A 128 -5.82 -4.36 13.12
C ILE A 128 -5.48 -4.33 11.64
N GLY A 129 -5.14 -3.14 11.11
CA GLY A 129 -4.71 -3.02 9.72
C GLY A 129 -3.45 -3.82 9.43
N TRP A 130 -2.46 -3.78 10.32
CA TRP A 130 -1.22 -4.55 10.19
C TRP A 130 -1.42 -6.05 10.33
N GLU A 131 -2.33 -6.47 11.23
CA GLU A 131 -2.71 -7.88 11.33
C GLU A 131 -3.37 -8.37 10.04
N GLU A 132 -4.28 -7.58 9.45
CA GLU A 132 -4.90 -7.89 8.17
C GLU A 132 -3.87 -8.00 7.04
N ASP A 133 -2.83 -7.15 7.03
CA ASP A 133 -1.74 -7.23 6.06
C ASP A 133 -0.95 -8.55 6.17
N CYS A 134 -0.67 -9.00 7.39
CA CYS A 134 -0.03 -10.30 7.59
C CYS A 134 -0.91 -11.46 7.08
N ARG A 135 -2.25 -11.32 7.13
CA ARG A 135 -3.18 -12.33 6.60
C ARG A 135 -3.08 -12.51 5.09
N ILE A 136 -2.64 -11.49 4.33
CA ILE A 136 -2.37 -11.61 2.89
C ILE A 136 -1.38 -12.74 2.62
N GLY A 137 -0.45 -12.99 3.53
CA GLY A 137 0.59 -14.02 3.41
C GLY A 137 0.12 -15.47 3.53
N TYR A 138 -1.12 -15.72 3.98
CA TYR A 138 -1.63 -17.09 4.19
C TYR A 138 -3.12 -17.28 3.92
N ALA A 139 -3.92 -16.21 3.98
CA ALA A 139 -5.36 -16.32 3.71
C ALA A 139 -5.63 -16.28 2.21
N PRO A 140 -6.52 -17.16 1.70
CA PRO A 140 -6.88 -17.14 0.28
C PRO A 140 -7.45 -15.80 -0.18
N VAL A 141 -8.21 -15.13 0.69
CA VAL A 141 -8.82 -13.81 0.48
C VAL A 141 -9.02 -13.15 1.85
N ILE A 142 -8.63 -11.90 2.00
CA ILE A 142 -8.89 -11.11 3.19
C ILE A 142 -10.21 -10.33 3.06
N PRO A 143 -10.84 -9.92 4.18
CA PRO A 143 -12.10 -9.16 4.15
C PRO A 143 -12.02 -7.87 3.32
N ALA A 144 -10.94 -7.08 3.45
CA ALA A 144 -10.75 -5.85 2.69
C ALA A 144 -10.67 -6.09 1.17
N GLN A 145 -10.13 -7.23 0.70
CA GLN A 145 -10.12 -7.57 -0.73
C GLN A 145 -11.54 -7.80 -1.28
N LYS A 146 -12.40 -8.49 -0.52
CA LYS A 146 -13.81 -8.69 -0.92
C LYS A 146 -14.51 -7.35 -1.01
N GLU A 147 -14.32 -6.50 -0.01
CA GLU A 147 -14.93 -5.18 0.03
C GLU A 147 -14.44 -4.29 -1.13
N ALA A 148 -13.15 -4.35 -1.47
CA ALA A 148 -12.60 -3.65 -2.62
C ALA A 148 -13.25 -4.07 -3.93
N ALA A 149 -13.50 -5.37 -4.12
CA ALA A 149 -14.18 -5.88 -5.30
C ALA A 149 -15.65 -5.42 -5.37
N TYR A 150 -16.36 -5.39 -4.25
CA TYR A 150 -17.74 -4.87 -4.19
C TYR A 150 -17.77 -3.38 -4.49
N TYR A 151 -16.91 -2.60 -3.85
CA TYR A 151 -16.80 -1.17 -4.08
C TYR A 151 -16.52 -0.82 -5.56
N ALA A 152 -15.55 -1.50 -6.18
CA ALA A 152 -15.23 -1.26 -7.58
C ALA A 152 -16.41 -1.56 -8.51
N ARG A 153 -17.19 -2.62 -8.24
CA ARG A 153 -18.40 -2.95 -9.02
C ARG A 153 -19.47 -1.89 -8.86
N GLU A 154 -19.72 -1.44 -7.64
CA GLU A 154 -20.68 -0.38 -7.33
C GLU A 154 -20.35 0.91 -8.07
N VAL A 155 -19.09 1.36 -7.98
CA VAL A 155 -18.61 2.54 -8.72
C VAL A 155 -18.76 2.35 -10.23
N CYS A 156 -18.36 1.19 -10.75
CA CYS A 156 -18.52 0.89 -12.18
C CYS A 156 -19.98 0.91 -12.63
N ASP A 157 -20.92 0.51 -11.81
CA ASP A 157 -22.34 0.53 -12.13
C ASP A 157 -22.94 1.95 -11.98
N SER A 158 -22.44 2.76 -11.04
CA SER A 158 -22.78 4.18 -10.90
C SER A 158 -22.28 5.02 -12.10
N PHE A 159 -21.18 4.61 -12.73
CA PHE A 159 -20.59 5.27 -13.90
C PHE A 159 -20.51 4.31 -15.11
N PRO A 160 -21.62 3.93 -15.76
CA PRO A 160 -21.67 2.76 -16.64
C PRO A 160 -20.97 2.92 -18.01
N ARG A 161 -20.56 4.12 -18.40
CA ARG A 161 -20.03 4.40 -19.76
C ARG A 161 -18.69 5.10 -19.81
N VAL A 162 -18.02 5.26 -18.67
CA VAL A 162 -16.76 6.03 -18.58
C VAL A 162 -15.55 5.11 -18.43
N PRO A 163 -14.36 5.55 -18.84
CA PRO A 163 -13.11 4.88 -18.53
C PRO A 163 -12.87 4.82 -17.01
N VAL A 164 -12.26 3.74 -16.55
CA VAL A 164 -11.98 3.50 -15.14
C VAL A 164 -10.48 3.26 -14.95
N TRP A 165 -9.88 3.96 -14.03
CA TRP A 165 -8.56 3.66 -13.49
C TRP A 165 -8.72 3.21 -12.04
N ILE A 166 -7.87 2.31 -11.60
CA ILE A 166 -7.83 1.87 -10.21
C ILE A 166 -6.42 2.09 -9.69
N THR A 167 -6.30 2.64 -8.51
CA THR A 167 -5.00 2.89 -7.89
C THR A 167 -5.02 2.60 -6.39
N GLY A 168 -3.87 2.36 -5.82
CA GLY A 168 -3.68 2.25 -4.38
C GLY A 168 -2.21 2.13 -4.04
N HIS A 169 -1.87 2.42 -2.80
CA HIS A 169 -0.51 2.32 -2.27
C HIS A 169 -0.49 1.31 -1.13
N SER A 170 0.58 0.55 -0.99
CA SER A 170 0.72 -0.47 0.06
C SER A 170 -0.41 -1.53 -0.06
N LYS A 171 -1.08 -1.91 1.03
CA LYS A 171 -2.29 -2.76 0.97
C LYS A 171 -3.27 -2.28 -0.10
N GLY A 172 -3.46 -0.95 -0.24
CA GLY A 172 -4.34 -0.38 -1.27
C GLY A 172 -3.94 -0.76 -2.70
N GLY A 173 -2.65 -0.94 -2.99
CA GLY A 173 -2.15 -1.44 -4.26
C GLY A 173 -2.55 -2.90 -4.52
N ASN A 174 -2.48 -3.75 -3.51
CA ASN A 174 -3.00 -5.11 -3.56
C ASN A 174 -4.53 -5.12 -3.76
N LEU A 175 -5.27 -4.30 -3.01
CA LEU A 175 -6.72 -4.15 -3.16
C LEU A 175 -7.10 -3.70 -4.58
N ALA A 176 -6.33 -2.78 -5.18
CA ALA A 176 -6.55 -2.28 -6.54
C ALA A 176 -6.48 -3.41 -7.58
N VAL A 177 -5.44 -4.25 -7.51
CA VAL A 177 -5.29 -5.39 -8.41
C VAL A 177 -6.38 -6.43 -8.18
N PHE A 178 -6.67 -6.75 -6.91
CA PHE A 178 -7.74 -7.69 -6.57
C PHE A 178 -9.10 -7.22 -7.09
N ALA A 179 -9.45 -5.97 -6.86
CA ALA A 179 -10.70 -5.37 -7.34
C ALA A 179 -10.81 -5.43 -8.87
N GLY A 180 -9.73 -5.07 -9.59
CA GLY A 180 -9.67 -5.15 -11.04
C GLY A 180 -9.93 -6.57 -11.57
N ALA A 181 -9.33 -7.58 -10.91
CA ALA A 181 -9.51 -9.00 -11.27
C ALA A 181 -10.95 -9.51 -11.07
N TYR A 182 -11.66 -8.94 -10.09
CA TYR A 182 -13.04 -9.34 -9.77
C TYR A 182 -14.12 -8.45 -10.39
N LEU A 183 -13.76 -7.48 -11.23
CA LEU A 183 -14.74 -6.77 -12.07
C LEU A 183 -15.43 -7.73 -13.03
N LEU A 184 -16.69 -7.44 -13.34
CA LEU A 184 -17.41 -8.17 -14.39
C LEU A 184 -16.76 -7.91 -15.75
N ALA A 185 -16.84 -8.86 -16.68
CA ALA A 185 -16.22 -8.74 -18.01
C ALA A 185 -16.61 -7.44 -18.74
N ARG A 186 -17.88 -6.99 -18.62
CA ARG A 186 -18.34 -5.70 -19.18
C ARG A 186 -17.67 -4.49 -18.53
N GLN A 187 -17.33 -4.58 -17.25
CA GLN A 187 -16.66 -3.53 -16.48
C GLN A 187 -15.16 -3.52 -16.78
N GLN A 188 -14.52 -4.71 -16.87
CA GLN A 188 -13.11 -4.85 -17.24
C GLN A 188 -12.77 -4.27 -18.61
N LYS A 189 -13.74 -4.27 -19.56
CA LYS A 189 -13.56 -3.63 -20.89
C LYS A 189 -13.29 -2.13 -20.78
N ARG A 190 -13.80 -1.47 -19.74
CA ARG A 190 -13.63 -0.03 -19.49
C ARG A 190 -12.45 0.28 -18.59
N LEU A 191 -11.88 -0.74 -17.95
CA LEU A 191 -10.69 -0.61 -17.13
C LEU A 191 -9.50 -0.26 -18.02
N VAL A 192 -8.90 0.90 -17.80
CA VAL A 192 -7.75 1.38 -18.57
C VAL A 192 -6.45 0.85 -17.94
N THR A 193 -6.22 1.14 -16.67
CA THR A 193 -5.00 0.74 -15.95
C THR A 193 -5.31 0.52 -14.48
N VAL A 194 -4.59 -0.43 -13.88
CA VAL A 194 -4.53 -0.64 -12.43
C VAL A 194 -3.12 -0.30 -11.97
N TYR A 195 -3.00 0.68 -11.10
CA TYR A 195 -1.72 1.10 -10.52
C TYR A 195 -1.55 0.48 -9.13
N ASN A 196 -0.58 -0.42 -9.01
CA ASN A 196 -0.13 -0.99 -7.75
C ASN A 196 1.14 -0.27 -7.30
N ASN A 197 1.00 0.68 -6.38
CA ASN A 197 2.11 1.46 -5.87
C ASN A 197 2.65 0.78 -4.59
N ASP A 198 3.68 -0.02 -4.75
CA ASP A 198 4.39 -0.73 -3.67
C ASP A 198 3.48 -1.61 -2.79
N GLY A 199 2.45 -2.21 -3.40
CA GLY A 199 1.59 -3.17 -2.71
C GLY A 199 2.13 -4.59 -2.80
N PRO A 200 1.84 -5.43 -1.79
CA PRO A 200 2.24 -6.84 -1.81
C PRO A 200 1.63 -7.59 -2.98
N GLY A 201 2.27 -8.70 -3.36
CA GLY A 201 1.80 -9.62 -4.39
C GLY A 201 0.65 -10.51 -3.95
N PHE A 202 0.54 -11.67 -4.57
CA PHE A 202 -0.57 -12.60 -4.40
C PHE A 202 -0.09 -14.05 -4.30
N SER A 203 -0.97 -14.92 -3.87
CA SER A 203 -0.72 -16.37 -3.95
C SER A 203 -0.72 -16.84 -5.40
N ALA A 204 0.05 -17.89 -5.70
CA ALA A 204 0.07 -18.54 -7.01
C ALA A 204 -1.34 -18.93 -7.50
N ARG A 205 -2.23 -19.34 -6.57
CA ARG A 205 -3.62 -19.66 -6.89
C ARG A 205 -4.39 -18.45 -7.46
N PHE A 206 -4.22 -17.25 -6.89
CA PHE A 206 -4.87 -16.05 -7.39
C PHE A 206 -4.32 -15.67 -8.77
N LEU A 207 -3.00 -15.72 -8.93
CA LEU A 207 -2.32 -15.39 -10.19
C LEU A 207 -2.74 -16.34 -11.34
N ALA A 208 -2.98 -17.62 -11.04
CA ALA A 208 -3.48 -18.59 -12.01
C ALA A 208 -4.96 -18.38 -12.40
N GLY A 209 -5.69 -17.50 -11.71
CA GLY A 209 -7.12 -17.26 -11.94
C GLY A 209 -7.40 -16.46 -13.21
N ASP A 210 -8.49 -16.78 -13.94
CA ASP A 210 -8.89 -16.10 -15.17
C ASP A 210 -9.13 -14.60 -14.97
N GLY A 211 -9.69 -14.22 -13.81
CA GLY A 211 -9.92 -12.81 -13.46
C GLY A 211 -8.63 -12.00 -13.42
N TYR A 212 -7.58 -12.55 -12.79
CA TYR A 212 -6.27 -11.90 -12.77
C TYR A 212 -5.64 -11.85 -14.17
N ARG A 213 -5.63 -12.97 -14.89
CA ARG A 213 -5.08 -13.04 -16.26
C ARG A 213 -5.71 -12.03 -17.21
N ALA A 214 -7.00 -11.76 -17.05
CA ALA A 214 -7.70 -10.77 -17.85
C ALA A 214 -7.26 -9.33 -17.58
N VAL A 215 -6.80 -9.01 -16.37
CA VAL A 215 -6.37 -7.67 -15.99
C VAL A 215 -4.85 -7.50 -15.91
N ALA A 216 -4.08 -8.57 -15.81
CA ALA A 216 -2.62 -8.55 -15.71
C ALA A 216 -1.94 -7.61 -16.76
N PRO A 217 -2.36 -7.60 -18.04
CA PRO A 217 -1.79 -6.67 -19.03
C PRO A 217 -2.08 -5.19 -18.76
N LYS A 218 -3.03 -4.88 -17.86
CA LYS A 218 -3.40 -3.52 -17.46
C LYS A 218 -2.78 -3.11 -16.13
N VAL A 219 -2.13 -4.03 -15.41
CA VAL A 219 -1.49 -3.75 -14.13
C VAL A 219 -0.13 -3.12 -14.36
N ARG A 220 0.11 -2.00 -13.69
CA ARG A 220 1.42 -1.36 -13.57
C ARG A 220 1.83 -1.39 -12.11
N LYS A 221 2.88 -2.13 -11.79
CA LYS A 221 3.42 -2.23 -10.43
C LYS A 221 4.69 -1.41 -10.32
N PHE A 222 4.71 -0.46 -9.38
CA PHE A 222 5.89 0.33 -9.04
C PHE A 222 6.45 -0.15 -7.71
N LEU A 223 7.76 -0.35 -7.68
CA LEU A 223 8.47 -0.93 -6.55
C LEU A 223 9.73 -0.12 -6.27
N PRO A 224 9.82 0.62 -5.16
CA PRO A 224 11.06 1.27 -4.77
C PRO A 224 12.21 0.27 -4.62
N GLU A 225 13.42 0.68 -4.99
CA GLU A 225 14.59 -0.21 -5.08
C GLU A 225 14.92 -0.97 -3.79
N SER A 226 14.53 -0.45 -2.61
CA SER A 226 14.76 -1.06 -1.30
C SER A 226 13.47 -1.46 -0.57
N SER A 227 12.29 -1.37 -1.22
CA SER A 227 11.05 -1.73 -0.55
C SER A 227 10.99 -3.22 -0.20
N ILE A 228 10.47 -3.52 0.97
CA ILE A 228 10.18 -4.88 1.44
C ILE A 228 8.70 -5.22 1.17
N VAL A 229 7.81 -4.24 1.33
CA VAL A 229 6.35 -4.46 1.28
C VAL A 229 5.91 -4.91 -0.10
N GLY A 230 6.29 -4.18 -1.15
CA GLY A 230 5.88 -4.51 -2.52
C GLY A 230 6.58 -5.74 -3.09
N ALA A 231 7.67 -6.19 -2.48
CA ALA A 231 8.35 -7.44 -2.84
C ALA A 231 7.75 -8.67 -2.14
N PHE A 232 6.90 -8.46 -1.13
CA PHE A 232 6.26 -9.55 -0.40
C PHE A 232 5.24 -10.28 -1.29
N LEU A 233 5.34 -11.59 -1.39
CA LEU A 233 4.56 -12.48 -2.26
C LEU A 233 4.84 -12.29 -3.77
N GLU A 234 4.29 -13.21 -4.56
CA GLU A 234 4.54 -13.29 -6.00
C GLU A 234 3.77 -12.21 -6.78
N SER A 235 4.35 -11.81 -7.91
CA SER A 235 3.73 -10.95 -8.90
C SER A 235 4.18 -11.43 -10.28
N GLU A 236 3.23 -11.85 -11.13
CA GLU A 236 3.54 -12.16 -12.54
C GLU A 236 3.73 -10.90 -13.39
N THR A 237 3.22 -9.76 -12.92
CA THR A 237 3.43 -8.48 -13.61
C THR A 237 4.83 -7.98 -13.31
N GLU A 238 5.58 -7.63 -14.36
CA GLU A 238 6.88 -6.98 -14.22
C GLU A 238 6.77 -5.73 -13.35
N SER A 239 7.63 -5.65 -12.32
CA SER A 239 7.69 -4.49 -11.45
C SER A 239 8.61 -3.44 -12.05
N HIS A 240 8.09 -2.21 -12.20
CA HIS A 240 8.91 -1.05 -12.52
C HIS A 240 9.66 -0.62 -11.25
N ILE A 241 10.97 -0.87 -11.22
CA ILE A 241 11.81 -0.45 -10.10
C ILE A 241 12.01 1.06 -10.19
N ILE A 242 11.79 1.76 -9.08
CA ILE A 242 11.81 3.23 -9.04
C ILE A 242 12.76 3.76 -7.97
N GLU A 243 13.29 4.97 -8.21
CA GLU A 243 14.14 5.70 -7.28
C GLU A 243 13.30 6.35 -6.16
N SER A 244 13.88 6.36 -4.96
CA SER A 244 13.32 7.08 -3.79
C SER A 244 14.44 7.80 -3.06
N SER A 245 14.14 8.99 -2.52
CA SER A 245 15.05 9.68 -1.58
C SER A 245 14.97 9.13 -0.16
N GLY A 246 14.00 8.26 0.12
CA GLY A 246 13.91 7.54 1.39
C GLY A 246 15.05 6.53 1.56
N VAL A 247 15.32 6.15 2.81
CA VAL A 247 16.34 5.15 3.14
C VAL A 247 15.65 3.95 3.79
N ALA A 248 16.01 2.75 3.35
CA ALA A 248 15.48 1.48 3.85
C ALA A 248 13.93 1.47 3.82
N ILE A 249 13.28 1.20 4.95
CA ILE A 249 11.81 1.12 5.04
C ILE A 249 11.11 2.45 4.69
N ASN A 250 11.77 3.60 4.84
CA ASN A 250 11.19 4.90 4.48
C ASN A 250 11.00 5.06 2.97
N GLN A 251 11.61 4.21 2.13
CA GLN A 251 11.31 4.18 0.70
C GLN A 251 9.88 3.75 0.39
N HIS A 252 9.21 3.10 1.34
CA HIS A 252 7.78 2.76 1.22
C HIS A 252 6.87 4.01 1.22
N ASP A 253 7.32 5.16 1.75
CA ASP A 253 6.52 6.38 1.72
C ASP A 253 6.50 6.99 0.31
N PRO A 254 5.33 7.06 -0.36
CA PRO A 254 5.20 7.54 -1.73
C PRO A 254 5.58 9.02 -1.90
N LEU A 255 5.65 9.79 -0.82
CA LEU A 255 6.10 11.19 -0.84
C LEU A 255 7.62 11.32 -1.04
N THR A 256 8.36 10.24 -0.91
CA THR A 256 9.83 10.19 -1.12
C THR A 256 10.22 9.75 -2.53
N TRP A 257 9.26 9.30 -3.37
CA TRP A 257 9.54 8.77 -4.68
C TRP A 257 9.96 9.85 -5.65
N GLN A 258 10.97 9.54 -6.47
CA GLN A 258 11.51 10.49 -7.41
C GLN A 258 10.64 10.56 -8.67
N ILE A 259 10.41 11.79 -9.13
CA ILE A 259 9.54 12.08 -10.27
C ILE A 259 10.30 12.91 -11.28
N SER A 260 10.12 12.62 -12.55
CA SER A 260 10.65 13.42 -13.66
C SER A 260 9.57 13.60 -14.73
N GLY A 261 9.15 14.84 -14.92
CA GLY A 261 8.04 15.15 -15.82
C GLY A 261 6.73 14.50 -15.34
N SER A 262 6.17 13.59 -16.12
CA SER A 262 4.94 12.82 -15.82
C SER A 262 5.21 11.36 -15.43
N HIS A 263 6.47 11.04 -15.06
CA HIS A 263 6.90 9.67 -14.79
C HIS A 263 7.62 9.54 -13.46
N LEU A 264 7.46 8.38 -12.83
CA LEU A 264 8.32 7.94 -11.74
C LEU A 264 9.73 7.63 -12.31
N VAL A 265 10.77 8.05 -11.62
CA VAL A 265 12.14 7.84 -12.08
C VAL A 265 12.49 6.37 -11.93
N ALA A 266 12.82 5.72 -13.06
CA ALA A 266 13.22 4.33 -13.07
C ALA A 266 14.62 4.15 -12.44
N ALA A 267 14.74 3.22 -11.50
CA ALA A 267 16.01 2.68 -11.03
C ALA A 267 16.44 1.51 -11.92
N ALA A 268 17.74 1.31 -12.07
CA ALA A 268 18.27 0.25 -12.94
C ALA A 268 17.92 -1.16 -12.41
N GLU A 269 17.93 -1.33 -11.10
CA GLU A 269 17.65 -2.61 -10.42
C GLU A 269 17.28 -2.39 -8.94
N ARG A 270 16.82 -3.46 -8.29
CA ARG A 270 16.67 -3.52 -6.84
C ARG A 270 18.00 -3.25 -6.14
N SER A 271 17.99 -2.47 -5.07
CA SER A 271 19.21 -2.24 -4.27
C SER A 271 19.74 -3.54 -3.66
N SER A 272 21.01 -3.52 -3.23
CA SER A 272 21.57 -4.67 -2.52
C SER A 272 20.83 -5.00 -1.23
N PHE A 273 20.32 -3.98 -0.53
CA PHE A 273 19.49 -4.14 0.66
C PHE A 273 18.13 -4.78 0.29
N GLY A 274 17.46 -4.29 -0.76
CA GLY A 274 16.18 -4.86 -1.22
C GLY A 274 16.34 -6.33 -1.58
N ARG A 275 17.30 -6.68 -2.45
CA ARG A 275 17.55 -8.09 -2.82
C ARG A 275 17.88 -8.99 -1.63
N HIS A 276 18.64 -8.48 -0.67
CA HIS A 276 18.97 -9.25 0.54
C HIS A 276 17.73 -9.48 1.41
N SER A 277 16.92 -8.44 1.60
CA SER A 277 15.68 -8.53 2.37
C SER A 277 14.67 -9.49 1.71
N ASP A 278 14.52 -9.44 0.38
CA ASP A 278 13.66 -10.35 -0.37
C ASP A 278 14.09 -11.80 -0.13
N ALA A 279 15.38 -12.11 -0.33
CA ALA A 279 15.90 -13.47 -0.14
C ALA A 279 15.74 -13.99 1.31
N VAL A 280 15.89 -13.11 2.31
CA VAL A 280 15.68 -13.47 3.72
C VAL A 280 14.21 -13.77 4.00
N ILE A 281 13.31 -12.91 3.54
CA ILE A 281 11.87 -13.05 3.81
C ILE A 281 11.32 -14.26 3.08
N ASP A 282 11.60 -14.39 1.79
CA ASP A 282 11.13 -15.52 0.97
C ASP A 282 11.63 -16.84 1.54
N GLY A 283 12.94 -16.94 1.79
CA GLY A 283 13.52 -18.16 2.36
C GLY A 283 12.98 -18.50 3.76
N TRP A 284 12.64 -17.49 4.57
CA TRP A 284 11.99 -17.74 5.86
C TRP A 284 10.55 -18.20 5.70
N LEU A 285 9.76 -17.54 4.84
CA LEU A 285 8.37 -17.89 4.58
C LEU A 285 8.23 -19.30 3.98
N GLU A 286 9.17 -19.73 3.13
CA GLU A 286 9.22 -21.10 2.60
C GLU A 286 9.35 -22.17 3.70
N THR A 287 9.93 -21.81 4.86
CA THR A 287 10.03 -22.72 6.02
C THR A 287 8.73 -22.84 6.81
N LEU A 288 7.71 -22.05 6.52
CA LEU A 288 6.45 -21.95 7.26
C LEU A 288 5.28 -22.36 6.37
N SER A 289 4.47 -23.32 6.84
CA SER A 289 3.17 -23.62 6.22
C SER A 289 2.21 -22.43 6.41
N ASP A 290 1.12 -22.38 5.63
CA ASP A 290 0.07 -21.36 5.82
C ASP A 290 -0.53 -21.41 7.23
N SER A 291 -0.66 -22.61 7.82
CA SER A 291 -1.08 -22.78 9.21
C SER A 291 -0.07 -22.19 10.20
N ASP A 292 1.24 -22.36 9.92
CA ASP A 292 2.29 -21.78 10.76
C ASP A 292 2.33 -20.25 10.66
N ARG A 293 2.18 -19.71 9.44
CA ARG A 293 2.10 -18.25 9.20
C ARG A 293 0.91 -17.67 9.93
N LYS A 294 -0.26 -18.31 9.88
CA LYS A 294 -1.44 -17.91 10.63
C LYS A 294 -1.16 -17.89 12.14
N LYS A 295 -0.68 -19.02 12.68
CA LYS A 295 -0.36 -19.16 14.10
C LYS A 295 0.67 -18.13 14.57
N LEU A 296 1.69 -17.88 13.76
CA LEU A 296 2.70 -16.86 14.07
C LEU A 296 2.10 -15.46 14.11
N THR A 297 1.27 -15.10 13.12
CA THR A 297 0.55 -13.82 13.09
C THR A 297 -0.30 -13.66 14.35
N GLU A 298 -1.13 -14.65 14.69
CA GLU A 298 -1.97 -14.61 15.89
C GLU A 298 -1.15 -14.42 17.17
N LEU A 299 -0.02 -15.10 17.32
CA LEU A 299 0.86 -14.95 18.49
C LEU A 299 1.51 -13.58 18.56
N VAL A 300 2.03 -13.06 17.43
CA VAL A 300 2.64 -11.73 17.37
C VAL A 300 1.62 -10.67 17.77
N PHE A 301 0.43 -10.72 17.19
CA PHE A 301 -0.60 -9.70 17.49
C PHE A 301 -1.21 -9.88 18.87
N THR A 302 -1.31 -11.10 19.42
CA THR A 302 -1.65 -11.31 20.83
C THR A 302 -0.67 -10.58 21.75
N VAL A 303 0.63 -10.64 21.46
CA VAL A 303 1.64 -9.92 22.24
C VAL A 303 1.55 -8.41 22.02
N LEU A 304 1.33 -7.93 20.80
CA LEU A 304 1.22 -6.51 20.49
C LEU A 304 -0.05 -5.88 21.12
N HIS A 305 -1.18 -6.55 21.04
CA HIS A 305 -2.44 -6.10 21.66
C HIS A 305 -2.44 -6.19 23.19
N SER A 306 -1.45 -6.81 23.82
CA SER A 306 -1.35 -6.90 25.28
C SER A 306 -1.00 -5.58 25.96
N SER A 307 -0.54 -4.60 25.21
CA SER A 307 -0.37 -3.22 25.67
C SER A 307 -1.65 -2.42 25.29
N ASP A 308 -1.91 -1.33 26.00
CA ASP A 308 -3.04 -0.42 25.68
C ASP A 308 -2.80 0.38 24.39
N ASN A 309 -1.87 -0.07 23.56
CA ASN A 309 -1.55 0.54 22.28
C ASN A 309 -2.47 -0.02 21.20
N HIS A 310 -3.12 0.87 20.44
CA HIS A 310 -3.97 0.51 19.31
C HIS A 310 -3.30 0.79 17.96
N THR A 311 -2.20 1.55 17.97
CA THR A 311 -1.46 1.96 16.78
C THR A 311 0.04 1.77 16.95
N LEU A 312 0.79 1.74 15.83
CA LEU A 312 2.25 1.74 15.85
C LEU A 312 2.81 3.06 16.40
N GLU A 313 2.10 4.18 16.20
CA GLU A 313 2.49 5.47 16.77
C GLU A 313 2.37 5.44 18.30
N ASP A 314 1.33 4.81 18.85
CA ASP A 314 1.19 4.59 20.30
C ASP A 314 2.37 3.77 20.84
N ILE A 315 2.74 2.69 20.13
CA ILE A 315 3.91 1.86 20.51
C ILE A 315 5.20 2.68 20.53
N LYS A 316 5.42 3.56 19.56
CA LYS A 316 6.61 4.44 19.50
C LYS A 316 6.61 5.50 20.59
N ASN A 317 5.44 6.03 20.94
CA ASN A 317 5.27 7.08 21.92
C ASN A 317 5.21 6.55 23.37
N THR A 318 4.90 5.27 23.56
CA THR A 318 4.92 4.63 24.89
C THR A 318 6.38 4.35 25.31
N PRO A 319 6.75 4.61 26.57
CA PRO A 319 8.11 4.29 27.06
C PRO A 319 8.48 2.83 26.77
N LEU A 320 9.66 2.61 26.21
CA LEU A 320 10.13 1.29 25.76
C LEU A 320 10.01 0.23 26.84
N TRP A 321 10.33 0.57 28.10
CA TRP A 321 10.25 -0.36 29.24
C TRP A 321 8.80 -0.81 29.52
N ALA A 322 7.79 0.07 29.33
CA ALA A 322 6.39 -0.27 29.53
C ALA A 322 5.90 -1.27 28.46
N ASN A 323 6.22 -1.00 27.20
CA ASN A 323 5.94 -1.92 26.10
C ASN A 323 6.61 -3.28 26.33
N LEU A 324 7.93 -3.29 26.61
CA LEU A 324 8.69 -4.52 26.85
C LEU A 324 8.16 -5.31 28.04
N SER A 325 7.75 -4.66 29.13
CA SER A 325 7.22 -5.35 30.30
C SER A 325 5.87 -6.01 30.04
N SER A 326 4.99 -5.37 29.26
CA SER A 326 3.71 -5.93 28.85
C SER A 326 3.90 -7.10 27.90
N MET A 327 4.70 -6.91 26.86
CA MET A 327 5.02 -7.95 25.88
C MET A 327 5.68 -9.18 26.54
N ALA A 328 6.64 -8.94 27.46
CA ALA A 328 7.31 -10.03 28.19
C ALA A 328 6.34 -10.82 29.09
N ARG A 329 5.41 -10.15 29.76
CA ARG A 329 4.37 -10.82 30.57
C ARG A 329 3.46 -11.68 29.72
N THR A 330 3.00 -11.14 28.58
CA THR A 330 2.12 -11.89 27.66
C THR A 330 2.87 -13.07 27.05
N TYR A 331 4.11 -12.87 26.58
CA TYR A 331 4.94 -13.97 26.10
C TYR A 331 5.16 -15.05 27.19
N ALA A 332 5.44 -14.66 28.42
CA ALA A 332 5.60 -15.60 29.54
C ALA A 332 4.29 -16.35 29.86
N GLY A 333 3.14 -15.73 29.64
CA GLY A 333 1.80 -16.31 29.80
C GLY A 333 1.40 -17.29 28.68
N LEU A 334 2.08 -17.29 27.54
CA LEU A 334 1.84 -18.24 26.46
C LEU A 334 2.07 -19.68 26.95
N GLY A 335 1.31 -20.65 26.43
CA GLY A 335 1.54 -22.06 26.66
C GLY A 335 2.93 -22.52 26.17
N LYS A 336 3.49 -23.58 26.77
CA LYS A 336 4.82 -24.10 26.43
C LYS A 336 4.99 -24.37 24.92
N GLU A 337 4.00 -24.95 24.29
CA GLU A 337 4.01 -25.24 22.83
C GLU A 337 4.00 -23.97 21.98
N GLN A 338 3.22 -22.97 22.38
CA GLN A 338 3.17 -21.68 21.68
C GLN A 338 4.51 -20.94 21.75
N ARG A 339 5.14 -20.90 22.92
CA ARG A 339 6.47 -20.30 23.09
C ARG A 339 7.51 -21.04 22.25
N GLN A 340 7.53 -22.36 22.33
CA GLN A 340 8.47 -23.16 21.54
C GLN A 340 8.31 -22.91 20.04
N PHE A 341 7.07 -22.88 19.55
CA PHE A 341 6.78 -22.59 18.15
C PHE A 341 7.29 -21.19 17.75
N PHE A 342 7.00 -20.16 18.58
CA PHE A 342 7.45 -18.79 18.34
C PHE A 342 8.97 -18.69 18.29
N ASP A 343 9.64 -19.29 19.29
CA ASP A 343 11.10 -19.32 19.37
C ASP A 343 11.73 -20.01 18.16
N ASP A 344 11.15 -21.12 17.73
CA ASP A 344 11.64 -21.86 16.55
C ASP A 344 11.43 -21.05 15.26
N ALA A 345 10.31 -20.34 15.09
CA ALA A 345 10.08 -19.45 13.96
C ALA A 345 11.10 -18.31 13.92
N VAL A 346 11.37 -17.66 15.07
CA VAL A 346 12.38 -16.62 15.19
C VAL A 346 13.79 -17.16 14.92
N LYS A 347 14.12 -18.34 15.43
CA LYS A 347 15.43 -18.99 15.14
C LYS A 347 15.63 -19.23 13.66
N ARG A 348 14.60 -19.72 12.94
CA ARG A 348 14.65 -19.93 11.49
C ARG A 348 14.90 -18.60 10.75
N LEU A 349 14.22 -17.51 11.15
CA LEU A 349 14.49 -16.19 10.59
C LEU A 349 15.96 -15.77 10.80
N MET A 350 16.49 -15.91 12.02
CA MET A 350 17.87 -15.55 12.33
C MET A 350 18.88 -16.40 11.55
N LEU A 351 18.60 -17.67 11.34
CA LEU A 351 19.42 -18.55 10.49
C LEU A 351 19.42 -18.07 9.04
N GLN A 352 18.27 -17.73 8.49
CA GLN A 352 18.15 -17.22 7.14
C GLN A 352 18.92 -15.90 6.94
N VAL A 353 18.80 -14.96 7.88
CA VAL A 353 19.60 -13.71 7.89
C VAL A 353 21.10 -14.03 7.84
N LYS A 354 21.55 -14.98 8.66
CA LYS A 354 22.97 -15.37 8.72
C LYS A 354 23.44 -16.02 7.41
N GLU A 355 22.64 -16.89 6.83
CA GLU A 355 22.95 -17.58 5.57
C GLU A 355 23.07 -16.60 4.41
N GLU A 356 22.11 -15.68 4.27
CA GLU A 356 22.16 -14.67 3.22
C GLU A 356 23.30 -13.68 3.40
N ALA A 357 23.64 -13.30 4.63
CA ALA A 357 24.83 -12.49 4.91
C ALA A 357 26.14 -13.18 4.48
N LEU A 358 26.24 -14.51 4.69
CA LEU A 358 27.40 -15.30 4.25
C LEU A 358 27.46 -15.47 2.73
N ARG A 359 26.32 -15.67 2.06
CA ARG A 359 26.22 -15.71 0.59
C ARG A 359 26.66 -14.38 -0.04
N GLY A 360 26.24 -13.25 0.53
CA GLY A 360 26.65 -11.92 0.09
C GLY A 360 28.15 -11.68 0.22
N ARG A 361 28.80 -12.19 1.29
CA ARG A 361 30.26 -12.09 1.48
C ARG A 361 31.03 -12.93 0.43
N LYS A 362 30.60 -14.17 0.17
CA LYS A 362 31.24 -15.03 -0.84
C LYS A 362 31.20 -14.43 -2.24
N LYS A 363 30.05 -13.86 -2.67
CA LYS A 363 29.92 -13.19 -3.97
C LYS A 363 30.88 -12.00 -4.13
N ARG A 364 31.13 -11.23 -3.05
CA ARG A 364 32.08 -10.12 -3.07
C ARG A 364 33.54 -10.58 -3.16
N THR A 365 33.87 -11.76 -2.62
CA THR A 365 35.25 -12.30 -2.66
C THR A 365 35.58 -12.93 -4.00
N THR A 366 34.59 -13.45 -4.73
CA THR A 366 34.78 -14.04 -6.08
C THR A 366 34.72 -13.00 -7.21
N ALA A 367 34.27 -11.78 -6.95
CA ALA A 367 34.20 -10.67 -7.92
C ALA A 367 35.41 -9.72 -7.85
N LYS A 368 36.36 -10.01 -6.96
CA LYS A 368 37.69 -9.38 -6.91
C LYS A 368 38.76 -10.32 -7.51
#